data_a81595a06033effb0b284d76ed3d5c5b
#
_entry.id   a81595a06033effb0b284d76ed3d5c5b
#
_cell.length_a   1.000
_cell.length_b   1.000
_cell.length_c   1.000
_cell.angle_alpha   90.00
_cell.angle_beta   90.00
_cell.angle_gamma   90.00
#
_symmetry.space_group_name_H-M   'P 1'
#
loop_
_entity.id
_entity.type
_entity.pdbx_description
1 polymer ?
#
loop_
_entity_poly.entity_id
_entity_poly.type
_entity_poly.pdbx_seq_one_letter_code
_entity_poly.pdbx_strand_id
1 'polypeptide(L)'
;MRYERIKEFREKYIPYNKIVEKMDLKPDDVIIDMGAGDGFYSKLFADKLKNGKVYAIERNPDVLPHLQRNLMEMKNFEVVNENMCHVDIKGFNKIFFSTVFHDIECREDIIDFMIRNSKKPLNVYLIEFNKKSAMGPPLDIRICHDELNKIFTESGFQPALHMDFEYNYFDSYYLEK
;
A
#
# COMPACT_ATOMS: atom_id res chain seq x y z
N MET A 1 -4.15 -21.34 -5.69
CA MET A 1 -3.27 -21.29 -6.90
C MET A 1 -2.81 -19.87 -7.31
N ARG A 2 -3.70 -18.91 -7.61
CA ARG A 2 -3.27 -17.52 -7.96
C ARG A 2 -2.57 -16.84 -6.79
N TYR A 3 -3.03 -17.05 -5.60
CA TYR A 3 -2.58 -16.42 -4.37
C TYR A 3 -1.18 -16.90 -3.93
N GLU A 4 -0.92 -18.20 -3.97
CA GLU A 4 0.41 -18.77 -3.67
C GLU A 4 1.49 -18.22 -4.59
N ARG A 5 1.18 -18.01 -5.87
CA ARG A 5 2.11 -17.39 -6.82
C ARG A 5 2.45 -15.94 -6.48
N ILE A 6 1.48 -15.18 -5.97
CA ILE A 6 1.71 -13.80 -5.52
C ILE A 6 2.64 -13.79 -4.31
N LYS A 7 2.43 -14.71 -3.36
CA LYS A 7 3.29 -14.88 -2.19
C LYS A 7 4.72 -15.23 -2.59
N GLU A 8 4.89 -16.27 -3.42
CA GLU A 8 6.22 -16.70 -3.93
C GLU A 8 6.93 -15.56 -4.68
N PHE A 9 6.19 -14.84 -5.53
CA PHE A 9 6.73 -13.68 -6.25
C PHE A 9 7.22 -12.60 -5.30
N ARG A 10 6.40 -12.22 -4.33
CA ARG A 10 6.72 -11.21 -3.31
C ARG A 10 7.98 -11.59 -2.53
N GLU A 11 8.02 -12.82 -2.00
CA GLU A 11 9.14 -13.31 -1.21
C GLU A 11 10.45 -13.37 -2.00
N LYS A 12 10.37 -13.66 -3.30
CA LYS A 12 11.55 -13.84 -4.16
C LYS A 12 12.09 -12.53 -4.75
N TYR A 13 11.20 -11.61 -5.13
CA TYR A 13 11.57 -10.48 -5.98
C TYR A 13 11.37 -9.10 -5.35
N ILE A 14 10.60 -9.00 -4.27
CA ILE A 14 10.39 -7.72 -3.58
C ILE A 14 11.21 -7.69 -2.30
N PRO A 15 12.17 -6.76 -2.16
CA PRO A 15 12.98 -6.64 -0.94
C PRO A 15 12.18 -5.94 0.17
N TYR A 16 11.07 -6.56 0.58
CA TYR A 16 10.07 -5.99 1.49
C TYR A 16 10.65 -5.52 2.83
N ASN A 17 11.66 -6.21 3.37
CA ASN A 17 12.33 -5.79 4.61
C ASN A 17 12.99 -4.41 4.45
N LYS A 18 13.71 -4.21 3.32
CA LYS A 18 14.34 -2.94 3.00
C LYS A 18 13.30 -1.83 2.77
N ILE A 19 12.19 -2.15 2.11
CA ILE A 19 11.09 -1.21 1.89
C ILE A 19 10.49 -0.77 3.23
N VAL A 20 10.11 -1.73 4.09
CA VAL A 20 9.52 -1.43 5.41
C VAL A 20 10.49 -0.66 6.32
N GLU A 21 11.80 -0.91 6.21
CA GLU A 21 12.83 -0.10 6.88
C GLU A 21 12.81 1.35 6.39
N LYS A 22 12.73 1.56 5.06
CA LYS A 22 12.69 2.90 4.45
C LYS A 22 11.39 3.67 4.70
N MET A 23 10.32 3.00 5.05
CA MET A 23 9.06 3.65 5.47
C MET A 23 9.19 4.36 6.82
N ASP A 24 10.21 4.06 7.61
CA ASP A 24 10.52 4.68 8.90
C ASP A 24 9.28 4.79 9.82
N LEU A 25 8.61 3.63 10.00
CA LEU A 25 7.38 3.55 10.79
C LEU A 25 7.66 3.88 12.27
N LYS A 26 6.88 4.80 12.81
CA LYS A 26 6.93 5.18 14.24
C LYS A 26 5.90 4.37 15.04
N PRO A 27 6.12 4.14 16.32
CA PRO A 27 5.25 3.32 17.16
C PRO A 27 3.79 3.78 17.24
N ASP A 28 3.51 5.05 17.00
CA ASP A 28 2.20 5.71 17.08
C ASP A 28 1.58 6.04 15.70
N ASP A 29 2.21 5.61 14.61
CA ASP A 29 1.65 5.79 13.27
C ASP A 29 0.31 5.07 13.11
N VAL A 30 -0.57 5.67 12.32
CA VAL A 30 -1.80 5.06 11.84
C VAL A 30 -1.67 4.87 10.33
N ILE A 31 -1.60 3.61 9.90
CA ILE A 31 -1.39 3.24 8.50
C ILE A 31 -2.61 2.56 7.89
N ILE A 32 -2.92 2.89 6.65
CA ILE A 32 -3.88 2.16 5.82
C ILE A 32 -3.10 1.29 4.82
N ASP A 33 -3.35 -0.01 4.81
CA ASP A 33 -2.88 -0.98 3.81
C ASP A 33 -4.01 -1.20 2.80
N MET A 34 -3.92 -0.54 1.64
CA MET A 34 -4.93 -0.56 0.59
C MET A 34 -4.76 -1.77 -0.32
N GLY A 35 -5.75 -2.66 -0.31
CA GLY A 35 -5.67 -3.95 -0.99
C GLY A 35 -4.74 -4.91 -0.24
N ALA A 36 -4.99 -5.07 1.06
CA ALA A 36 -4.11 -5.78 1.99
C ALA A 36 -3.85 -7.25 1.63
N GLY A 37 -4.68 -7.84 0.77
CA GLY A 37 -4.54 -9.22 0.34
C GLY A 37 -4.53 -10.17 1.54
N ASP A 38 -3.47 -10.98 1.68
CA ASP A 38 -3.30 -11.91 2.81
C ASP A 38 -2.89 -11.25 4.14
N GLY A 39 -2.69 -9.95 4.14
CA GLY A 39 -2.25 -9.22 5.32
C GLY A 39 -0.75 -9.32 5.59
N PHE A 40 0.04 -9.75 4.62
CA PHE A 40 1.49 -9.87 4.79
C PHE A 40 2.13 -8.54 5.23
N TYR A 41 1.86 -7.45 4.52
CA TYR A 41 2.36 -6.13 4.89
C TYR A 41 1.67 -5.59 6.13
N SER A 42 0.35 -5.76 6.24
CA SER A 42 -0.40 -5.38 7.45
C SER A 42 0.21 -5.97 8.72
N LYS A 43 0.65 -7.23 8.69
CA LYS A 43 1.35 -7.89 9.81
C LYS A 43 2.68 -7.24 10.11
N LEU A 44 3.51 -6.99 9.08
CA LEU A 44 4.81 -6.32 9.26
C LEU A 44 4.66 -4.91 9.85
N PHE A 45 3.59 -4.20 9.48
CA PHE A 45 3.30 -2.89 10.05
C PHE A 45 2.83 -3.01 11.50
N ALA A 46 1.88 -3.91 11.78
CA ALA A 46 1.34 -4.13 13.12
C ALA A 46 2.42 -4.51 14.14
N ASP A 47 3.42 -5.29 13.73
CA ASP A 47 4.58 -5.65 14.57
C ASP A 47 5.41 -4.43 15.00
N LYS A 48 5.43 -3.37 14.19
CA LYS A 48 6.20 -2.14 14.45
C LYS A 48 5.42 -1.08 15.22
N LEU A 49 4.10 -1.07 15.07
CA LEU A 49 3.22 -0.03 15.64
C LEU A 49 2.75 -0.42 17.04
N LYS A 50 3.51 -0.07 18.08
CA LYS A 50 3.19 -0.44 19.48
C LYS A 50 1.92 0.24 20.01
N ASN A 51 1.71 1.50 19.64
CA ASN A 51 0.60 2.36 20.09
C ASN A 51 -0.24 2.87 18.90
N GLY A 52 0.18 2.54 17.68
CA GLY A 52 -0.47 2.92 16.44
C GLY A 52 -1.53 1.92 16.00
N LYS A 53 -1.98 2.03 14.76
CA LYS A 53 -3.02 1.15 14.20
C LYS A 53 -2.81 0.88 12.73
N VAL A 54 -3.15 -0.33 12.30
CA VAL A 54 -3.23 -0.74 10.90
C VAL A 54 -4.69 -0.91 10.51
N TYR A 55 -5.11 -0.27 9.42
CA TYR A 55 -6.35 -0.56 8.73
C TYR A 55 -6.04 -1.37 7.48
N ALA A 56 -6.44 -2.63 7.45
CA ALA A 56 -6.25 -3.55 6.33
C ALA A 56 -7.51 -3.58 5.47
N ILE A 57 -7.46 -2.91 4.31
CA ILE A 57 -8.60 -2.79 3.39
C ILE A 57 -8.53 -3.93 2.36
N GLU A 58 -9.55 -4.77 2.34
CA GLU A 58 -9.65 -5.88 1.38
C GLU A 58 -11.11 -6.19 1.09
N ARG A 59 -11.47 -6.26 -0.19
CA ARG A 59 -12.86 -6.56 -0.62
C ARG A 59 -13.07 -7.99 -1.08
N ASN A 60 -11.99 -8.71 -1.40
CA ASN A 60 -12.10 -10.04 -1.99
C ASN A 60 -12.45 -11.09 -0.92
N PRO A 61 -13.66 -11.70 -0.98
CA PRO A 61 -14.11 -12.66 0.03
C PRO A 61 -13.24 -13.92 0.09
N ASP A 62 -12.56 -14.29 -1.00
CA ASP A 62 -11.69 -15.47 -1.05
C ASP A 62 -10.39 -15.26 -0.25
N VAL A 63 -9.99 -14.02 -0.06
CA VAL A 63 -8.73 -13.65 0.60
C VAL A 63 -8.94 -13.27 2.07
N LEU A 64 -10.09 -12.72 2.42
CA LEU A 64 -10.43 -12.28 3.77
C LEU A 64 -10.15 -13.32 4.88
N PRO A 65 -10.44 -14.63 4.70
CA PRO A 65 -10.11 -15.63 5.73
C PRO A 65 -8.60 -15.78 5.97
N HIS A 66 -7.78 -15.56 4.94
CA HIS A 66 -6.32 -15.59 5.07
C HIS A 66 -5.83 -14.34 5.80
N LEU A 67 -6.33 -13.17 5.42
CA LEU A 67 -6.05 -11.90 6.08
C LEU A 67 -6.37 -11.98 7.59
N GLN A 68 -7.58 -12.38 7.94
CA GLN A 68 -8.01 -12.51 9.34
C GLN A 68 -7.14 -13.48 10.12
N ARG A 69 -6.80 -14.64 9.53
CA ARG A 69 -5.94 -15.63 10.17
C ARG A 69 -4.53 -15.09 10.42
N ASN A 70 -3.96 -14.38 9.46
CA ASN A 70 -2.60 -13.85 9.56
C ASN A 70 -2.47 -12.72 10.60
N LEU A 71 -3.58 -12.02 10.87
CA LEU A 71 -3.61 -10.92 11.83
C LEU A 71 -4.22 -11.29 13.19
N MET A 72 -4.75 -12.51 13.38
CA MET A 72 -5.53 -12.89 14.57
C MET A 72 -4.80 -12.72 15.91
N GLU A 73 -3.48 -12.77 15.92
CA GLU A 73 -2.65 -12.56 17.12
C GLU A 73 -2.30 -11.10 17.40
N MET A 74 -2.57 -10.21 16.42
CA MET A 74 -2.31 -8.79 16.56
C MET A 74 -3.46 -8.09 17.29
N LYS A 75 -3.16 -6.98 17.99
CA LYS A 75 -4.18 -6.21 18.75
C LYS A 75 -4.44 -4.83 18.15
N ASN A 76 -3.56 -4.38 17.28
CA ASN A 76 -3.52 -3.02 16.75
C ASN A 76 -3.87 -2.94 15.26
N PHE A 77 -4.78 -3.81 14.82
CA PHE A 77 -5.27 -3.80 13.44
C PHE A 77 -6.80 -3.80 13.39
N GLU A 78 -7.31 -3.44 12.23
CA GLU A 78 -8.72 -3.57 11.85
C GLU A 78 -8.81 -4.01 10.40
N VAL A 79 -9.55 -5.09 10.14
CA VAL A 79 -9.89 -5.52 8.77
C VAL A 79 -11.15 -4.79 8.34
N VAL A 80 -11.04 -4.04 7.25
CA VAL A 80 -12.15 -3.31 6.65
C VAL A 80 -12.51 -4.01 5.33
N ASN A 81 -13.62 -4.77 5.35
CA ASN A 81 -14.14 -5.44 4.16
C ASN A 81 -14.93 -4.44 3.31
N GLU A 82 -14.22 -3.62 2.55
CA GLU A 82 -14.83 -2.59 1.73
C GLU A 82 -14.05 -2.41 0.41
N ASN A 83 -14.73 -1.85 -0.58
CA ASN A 83 -14.08 -1.33 -1.76
C ASN A 83 -13.26 -0.09 -1.39
N MET A 84 -11.99 -0.05 -1.77
CA MET A 84 -11.10 1.08 -1.46
C MET A 84 -11.63 2.44 -1.93
N CYS A 85 -12.51 2.47 -2.94
CA CYS A 85 -13.18 3.68 -3.40
C CYS A 85 -14.24 4.23 -2.42
N HIS A 86 -14.64 3.44 -1.42
CA HIS A 86 -15.71 3.81 -0.47
C HIS A 86 -15.22 3.85 0.99
N VAL A 87 -13.92 3.81 1.20
CA VAL A 87 -13.33 3.83 2.54
C VAL A 87 -13.56 5.19 3.21
N ASP A 88 -14.09 5.17 4.44
CA ASP A 88 -14.24 6.34 5.30
C ASP A 88 -13.45 6.17 6.60
N ILE A 89 -12.13 6.33 6.50
CA ILE A 89 -11.20 6.30 7.64
C ILE A 89 -10.54 7.66 7.76
N LYS A 90 -10.43 8.18 8.98
CA LYS A 90 -9.85 9.49 9.27
C LYS A 90 -8.69 9.38 10.23
N GLY A 91 -7.79 10.35 10.13
CA GLY A 91 -6.71 10.53 11.11
C GLY A 91 -5.52 9.58 10.93
N PHE A 92 -5.39 8.90 9.79
CA PHE A 92 -4.17 8.19 9.40
C PHE A 92 -3.09 9.19 8.94
N ASN A 93 -1.84 8.78 9.04
CA ASN A 93 -0.68 9.57 8.59
C ASN A 93 0.22 8.79 7.62
N LYS A 94 -0.13 7.54 7.36
CA LYS A 94 0.55 6.70 6.37
C LYS A 94 -0.47 5.90 5.55
N ILE A 95 -0.16 5.69 4.27
CA ILE A 95 -0.95 4.83 3.40
C ILE A 95 -0.02 4.04 2.48
N PHE A 96 -0.33 2.78 2.27
CA PHE A 96 0.48 1.85 1.51
C PHE A 96 -0.34 1.13 0.46
N PHE A 97 0.24 0.97 -0.72
CA PHE A 97 -0.31 0.23 -1.85
C PHE A 97 0.73 -0.77 -2.35
N SER A 98 0.41 -2.04 -2.40
CA SER A 98 1.30 -3.06 -2.95
C SER A 98 0.70 -3.72 -4.17
N THR A 99 1.17 -3.32 -5.35
CA THR A 99 0.76 -3.88 -6.65
C THR A 99 -0.76 -3.87 -6.87
N VAL A 100 -1.39 -2.77 -6.49
CA VAL A 100 -2.85 -2.59 -6.54
C VAL A 100 -3.27 -1.24 -7.12
N PHE A 101 -2.41 -0.22 -7.10
CA PHE A 101 -2.78 1.13 -7.53
C PHE A 101 -3.12 1.19 -9.03
N HIS A 102 -2.48 0.35 -9.84
CA HIS A 102 -2.81 0.20 -11.27
C HIS A 102 -4.24 -0.31 -11.53
N ASP A 103 -4.82 -1.08 -10.60
CA ASP A 103 -6.18 -1.64 -10.70
C ASP A 103 -7.28 -0.69 -10.17
N ILE A 104 -6.90 0.47 -9.59
CA ILE A 104 -7.86 1.41 -9.02
C ILE A 104 -8.49 2.26 -10.13
N GLU A 105 -9.80 2.16 -10.29
CA GLU A 105 -10.56 2.98 -11.24
C GLU A 105 -10.81 4.41 -10.71
N CYS A 106 -10.99 4.55 -9.39
CA CYS A 106 -11.30 5.81 -8.69
C CYS A 106 -10.05 6.51 -8.13
N ARG A 107 -8.95 6.60 -8.90
CA ARG A 107 -7.66 7.14 -8.40
C ARG A 107 -7.77 8.58 -7.89
N GLU A 108 -8.54 9.40 -8.59
CA GLU A 108 -8.78 10.80 -8.19
C GLU A 108 -9.50 10.87 -6.83
N ASP A 109 -10.54 10.05 -6.64
CA ASP A 109 -11.28 10.00 -5.38
C ASP A 109 -10.39 9.49 -4.22
N ILE A 110 -9.50 8.52 -4.49
CA ILE A 110 -8.52 8.03 -3.50
C ILE A 110 -7.52 9.12 -3.13
N ILE A 111 -7.05 9.90 -4.07
CA ILE A 111 -6.14 11.03 -3.83
C ILE A 111 -6.85 12.10 -2.99
N ASP A 112 -8.07 12.46 -3.36
CA ASP A 112 -8.91 13.39 -2.60
C ASP A 112 -9.19 12.87 -1.18
N PHE A 113 -9.48 11.58 -1.03
CA PHE A 113 -9.64 10.91 0.27
C PHE A 113 -8.37 11.06 1.12
N MET A 114 -7.19 10.80 0.55
CA MET A 114 -5.91 10.95 1.24
C MET A 114 -5.69 12.38 1.72
N ILE A 115 -5.96 13.36 0.86
CA ILE A 115 -5.77 14.79 1.17
C ILE A 115 -6.69 15.23 2.31
N ARG A 116 -7.96 14.86 2.26
CA ARG A 116 -9.00 15.37 3.18
C ARG A 116 -9.02 14.64 4.53
N ASN A 117 -8.67 13.36 4.60
CA ASN A 117 -8.92 12.53 5.78
C ASN A 117 -7.67 12.17 6.57
N SER A 118 -6.48 12.44 6.03
CA SER A 118 -5.23 12.14 6.73
C SER A 118 -4.83 13.21 7.75
N LYS A 119 -4.03 12.80 8.73
CA LYS A 119 -3.18 13.71 9.52
C LYS A 119 -1.94 14.07 8.72
N LYS A 120 -1.50 15.31 8.84
CA LYS A 120 -0.28 15.79 8.19
C LYS A 120 0.93 15.76 9.15
N PRO A 121 2.13 15.51 8.66
CA PRO A 121 2.41 15.12 7.28
C PRO A 121 1.88 13.72 6.94
N LEU A 122 1.31 13.57 5.74
CA LEU A 122 0.93 12.27 5.21
C LEU A 122 2.08 11.68 4.39
N ASN A 123 2.42 10.41 4.60
CA ASN A 123 3.33 9.67 3.75
C ASN A 123 2.58 8.60 2.97
N VAL A 124 2.83 8.55 1.67
CA VAL A 124 2.26 7.57 0.74
C VAL A 124 3.37 6.67 0.23
N TYR A 125 3.12 5.37 0.21
CA TYR A 125 4.09 4.35 -0.22
C TYR A 125 3.45 3.43 -1.25
N LEU A 126 4.13 3.19 -2.36
CA LEU A 126 3.62 2.34 -3.44
C LEU A 126 4.70 1.36 -3.91
N ILE A 127 4.29 0.11 -4.10
CA ILE A 127 5.05 -0.87 -4.87
C ILE A 127 4.24 -1.14 -6.13
N GLU A 128 4.84 -0.96 -7.30
CA GLU A 128 4.18 -1.23 -8.58
C GLU A 128 5.07 -2.01 -9.55
N PHE A 129 4.44 -2.65 -10.54
CA PHE A 129 5.15 -3.36 -11.58
C PHE A 129 5.77 -2.39 -12.59
N ASN A 130 7.06 -2.58 -12.89
CA ASN A 130 7.68 -1.83 -13.98
C ASN A 130 7.23 -2.35 -15.37
N LYS A 131 7.33 -1.50 -16.40
CA LYS A 131 6.92 -1.86 -17.77
C LYS A 131 7.92 -2.78 -18.48
N LYS A 132 9.10 -3.03 -17.89
CA LYS A 132 10.15 -3.91 -18.45
C LYS A 132 9.94 -5.38 -18.07
N SER A 133 9.15 -5.65 -17.05
CA SER A 133 8.94 -6.99 -16.52
C SER A 133 8.09 -7.85 -17.46
N ALA A 134 8.52 -9.10 -17.67
CA ALA A 134 7.69 -10.13 -18.29
C ALA A 134 6.60 -10.69 -17.34
N MET A 135 6.69 -10.36 -16.04
CA MET A 135 5.75 -10.81 -14.99
C MET A 135 4.86 -9.65 -14.56
N GLY A 136 3.67 -9.97 -14.06
CA GLY A 136 2.71 -8.99 -13.53
C GLY A 136 1.47 -8.85 -14.42
N PRO A 137 0.69 -7.78 -14.22
CA PRO A 137 -0.52 -7.49 -15.01
C PRO A 137 -0.18 -7.14 -16.47
N PRO A 138 -1.17 -7.07 -17.36
CA PRO A 138 -0.98 -6.57 -18.73
C PRO A 138 -0.26 -5.21 -18.76
N LEU A 139 0.56 -4.98 -19.80
CA LEU A 139 1.41 -3.79 -19.89
C LEU A 139 0.64 -2.47 -19.99
N ASP A 140 -0.55 -2.50 -20.54
CA ASP A 140 -1.44 -1.36 -20.77
C ASP A 140 -2.02 -0.78 -19.48
N ILE A 141 -2.16 -1.61 -18.42
CA ILE A 141 -2.65 -1.13 -17.13
C ILE A 141 -1.53 -0.77 -16.14
N ARG A 142 -0.26 -1.09 -16.46
CA ARG A 142 0.86 -0.74 -15.58
C ARG A 142 1.14 0.73 -15.60
N ILE A 143 1.38 1.28 -14.44
CA ILE A 143 1.80 2.66 -14.24
C ILE A 143 3.33 2.67 -14.11
N CYS A 144 4.06 3.44 -14.93
CA CYS A 144 5.49 3.60 -14.72
C CYS A 144 5.79 4.70 -13.68
N HIS A 145 7.03 4.73 -13.18
CA HIS A 145 7.47 5.74 -12.22
C HIS A 145 7.11 7.17 -12.64
N ASP A 146 7.41 7.56 -13.90
CA ASP A 146 7.14 8.92 -14.37
C ASP A 146 5.66 9.26 -14.38
N GLU A 147 4.79 8.30 -14.78
CA GLU A 147 3.33 8.47 -14.75
C GLU A 147 2.83 8.61 -13.32
N LEU A 148 3.32 7.76 -12.40
CA LEU A 148 2.95 7.80 -11.00
C LEU A 148 3.41 9.11 -10.34
N ASN A 149 4.67 9.51 -10.61
CA ASN A 149 5.24 10.75 -10.10
C ASN A 149 4.43 11.98 -10.58
N LYS A 150 4.00 11.99 -11.84
CA LYS A 150 3.13 13.04 -12.37
C LYS A 150 1.80 13.12 -11.62
N ILE A 151 1.12 11.97 -11.43
CA ILE A 151 -0.17 11.90 -10.71
C ILE A 151 -0.04 12.52 -9.32
N PHE A 152 0.97 12.12 -8.55
CA PHE A 152 1.13 12.60 -7.18
C PHE A 152 1.59 14.06 -7.10
N THR A 153 2.52 14.49 -7.96
CA THR A 153 3.01 15.88 -7.95
C THR A 153 1.94 16.88 -8.40
N GLU A 154 1.15 16.55 -9.42
CA GLU A 154 0.01 17.38 -9.84
C GLU A 154 -1.08 17.49 -8.75
N SER A 155 -1.15 16.52 -7.84
CA SER A 155 -2.03 16.53 -6.67
C SER A 155 -1.43 17.18 -5.42
N GLY A 156 -0.25 17.81 -5.54
CA GLY A 156 0.40 18.56 -4.46
C GLY A 156 1.33 17.74 -3.55
N PHE A 157 1.51 16.46 -3.81
CA PHE A 157 2.49 15.64 -3.09
C PHE A 157 3.92 15.91 -3.59
N GLN A 158 4.88 15.72 -2.70
CA GLN A 158 6.31 15.82 -3.03
C GLN A 158 6.92 14.41 -3.06
N PRO A 159 7.73 14.08 -4.09
CA PRO A 159 8.45 12.81 -4.15
C PRO A 159 9.52 12.76 -3.05
N ALA A 160 9.67 11.60 -2.42
CA ALA A 160 10.63 11.39 -1.33
C ALA A 160 11.69 10.33 -1.67
N LEU A 161 11.28 9.17 -2.14
CA LEU A 161 12.20 8.07 -2.44
C LEU A 161 11.69 7.26 -3.64
N HIS A 162 12.62 6.90 -4.52
CA HIS A 162 12.42 5.94 -5.61
C HIS A 162 13.45 4.80 -5.51
N MET A 163 13.01 3.56 -5.69
CA MET A 163 13.88 2.39 -5.76
C MET A 163 13.40 1.45 -6.87
N ASP A 164 14.26 1.17 -7.84
CA ASP A 164 14.01 0.17 -8.88
C ASP A 164 14.41 -1.23 -8.42
N PHE A 165 13.59 -2.23 -8.81
CA PHE A 165 13.86 -3.66 -8.66
C PHE A 165 13.73 -4.36 -10.02
N GLU A 166 13.98 -5.66 -10.05
CA GLU A 166 13.94 -6.43 -11.30
C GLU A 166 12.58 -6.34 -12.01
N TYR A 167 11.48 -6.52 -11.26
CA TYR A 167 10.11 -6.57 -11.80
C TYR A 167 9.19 -5.46 -11.30
N ASN A 168 9.62 -4.76 -10.27
CA ASN A 168 8.83 -3.76 -9.56
C ASN A 168 9.67 -2.52 -9.31
N TYR A 169 9.01 -1.48 -8.84
CA TYR A 169 9.66 -0.33 -8.21
C TYR A 169 8.92 0.04 -6.93
N PHE A 170 9.55 0.78 -6.07
CA PHE A 170 8.96 1.40 -4.89
C PHE A 170 9.10 2.89 -4.98
N ASP A 171 7.99 3.60 -4.79
CA ASP A 171 7.93 5.05 -4.69
C ASP A 171 7.34 5.48 -3.36
N SER A 172 7.82 6.59 -2.85
CA SER A 172 7.19 7.26 -1.73
C SER A 172 7.01 8.74 -1.98
N TYR A 173 5.90 9.27 -1.47
CA TYR A 173 5.52 10.67 -1.57
C TYR A 173 5.10 11.17 -0.19
N TYR A 174 5.18 12.48 0.02
CA TYR A 174 4.65 13.09 1.23
C TYR A 174 3.83 14.34 0.92
N LEU A 175 2.87 14.63 1.80
CA LEU A 175 2.05 15.84 1.78
C LEU A 175 2.17 16.51 3.14
N GLU A 176 2.72 17.73 3.15
CA GLU A 176 3.09 18.45 4.38
C GLU A 176 1.88 19.12 5.05
N LYS A 177 0.98 19.70 4.25
CA LYS A 177 -0.18 20.47 4.72
C LYS A 177 -1.47 20.07 4.03
#